data_b4b1afaf7421a041f7e065c71277467d
#
_entry.id   b4b1afaf7421a041f7e065c71277467d
#
_cell.length_a   1.000
_cell.length_b   1.000
_cell.length_c   1.000
_cell.angle_alpha   90.00
_cell.angle_beta   90.00
_cell.angle_gamma   90.00
#
_symmetry.space_group_name_H-M   'P 1'
#
loop_
_entity.id
_entity.type
_entity.pdbx_description
1 polymer ?
#
loop_
_entity_poly.entity_id
_entity_poly.type
_entity_poly.pdbx_seq_one_letter_code
_entity_poly.pdbx_strand_id
1 'polypeptide(L)'
;MVVKRQSLGKGLDALLGFSEDQVEAGEETRKQAPGDGVLLEIPVEFLQRGKYQPRRDLNPQALQELANSISQQGVMQPIVVRTLGENKYEIIAGERRWRATQKAGIDKIPAIIRDISDETAIAMALIENIQREDLNAIEESQALIRLQDEFKLTQQQVAEAVGKSRTAVANLMRLASLDTAVQRQLELGEIELGHAKCLLALDGVQQIKAGREVAANSMTVRQTEALVKRMQLGAAGPGSAKHYTADADIIRT
;
A
#
# COMPACT_ATOMS: atom_id res chain seq x y z
N MET A 1 -28.83 10.29 -20.72
CA MET A 1 -28.59 10.80 -19.36
C MET A 1 -27.19 10.32 -18.91
N VAL A 2 -26.21 11.21 -18.94
CA VAL A 2 -24.83 10.89 -18.52
C VAL A 2 -24.75 11.09 -17.02
N VAL A 3 -24.61 10.03 -16.26
CA VAL A 3 -24.40 10.08 -14.81
C VAL A 3 -22.97 10.59 -14.59
N LYS A 4 -22.86 11.83 -14.10
CA LYS A 4 -21.60 12.47 -13.71
C LYS A 4 -21.04 11.72 -12.50
N ARG A 5 -20.04 10.85 -12.71
CA ARG A 5 -19.29 10.19 -11.64
C ARG A 5 -18.54 11.28 -10.85
N GLN A 6 -18.90 11.47 -9.58
CA GLN A 6 -18.13 12.30 -8.67
C GLN A 6 -16.75 11.64 -8.48
N SER A 7 -15.69 12.38 -8.73
CA SER A 7 -14.34 11.86 -8.57
C SER A 7 -14.06 11.60 -7.08
N LEU A 8 -13.57 10.41 -6.76
CA LEU A 8 -13.17 9.96 -5.41
C LEU A 8 -12.14 10.90 -4.75
N GLY A 9 -11.43 11.72 -5.53
CA GLY A 9 -10.45 12.68 -5.04
C GLY A 9 -10.99 13.62 -3.96
N LYS A 10 -12.20 14.13 -4.10
CA LYS A 10 -12.82 15.00 -3.09
C LYS A 10 -13.20 14.29 -1.78
N GLY A 11 -13.49 12.99 -1.85
CA GLY A 11 -13.78 12.19 -0.66
C GLY A 11 -12.50 11.84 0.12
N LEU A 12 -11.41 11.61 -0.58
CA LEU A 12 -10.11 11.32 0.03
C LEU A 12 -9.47 12.59 0.64
N ASP A 13 -9.60 13.74 -0.02
CA ASP A 13 -9.15 15.03 0.51
C ASP A 13 -9.83 15.37 1.84
N ALA A 14 -11.13 15.08 1.96
CA ALA A 14 -11.89 15.26 3.20
C ALA A 14 -11.47 14.28 4.33
N LEU A 15 -10.89 13.12 3.97
CA LEU A 15 -10.45 12.09 4.92
C LEU A 15 -9.02 12.29 5.39
N LEU A 16 -8.16 12.87 4.54
CA LEU A 16 -6.74 13.11 4.84
C LEU A 16 -6.48 14.48 5.48
N GLY A 17 -7.53 15.31 5.67
CA GLY A 17 -7.40 16.61 6.34
C GLY A 17 -6.69 17.68 5.53
N PHE A 18 -6.51 17.49 4.22
CA PHE A 18 -5.97 18.50 3.33
C PHE A 18 -7.08 19.47 2.85
N SER A 19 -7.60 20.28 3.76
CA SER A 19 -8.26 21.52 3.41
C SER A 19 -7.25 22.65 3.67
N GLU A 20 -6.47 22.98 2.66
CA GLU A 20 -5.89 24.33 2.60
C GLU A 20 -7.05 25.31 2.40
N ASP A 21 -7.58 25.84 3.49
CA ASP A 21 -8.10 27.21 3.61
C ASP A 21 -8.70 27.39 5.02
N GLN A 22 -8.08 28.22 5.77
CA GLN A 22 -8.56 29.13 6.78
C GLN A 22 -7.67 29.18 8.02
N VAL A 23 -6.66 30.00 7.91
CA VAL A 23 -6.11 30.73 9.07
C VAL A 23 -6.85 32.08 9.09
N GLU A 24 -7.91 32.19 9.88
CA GLU A 24 -8.27 33.48 10.51
C GLU A 24 -9.02 33.25 11.82
N ALA A 25 -8.64 34.08 12.78
CA ALA A 25 -8.98 34.02 14.20
C ALA A 25 -10.47 34.24 14.50
N GLY A 26 -10.96 33.59 15.56
CA GLY A 26 -12.22 33.92 16.21
C GLY A 26 -12.64 32.84 17.18
N GLU A 27 -12.49 33.10 18.48
CA GLU A 27 -13.07 32.33 19.58
C GLU A 27 -14.58 32.16 19.39
N GLU A 28 -15.04 31.04 19.86
CA GLU A 28 -16.39 30.59 20.18
C GLU A 28 -17.03 29.59 19.23
N THR A 29 -17.44 28.49 19.87
CA THR A 29 -18.17 27.36 19.36
C THR A 29 -17.30 26.32 18.61
N ARG A 30 -16.83 25.29 19.33
CA ARG A 30 -16.36 24.02 18.76
C ARG A 30 -17.45 23.43 17.88
N LYS A 31 -17.56 23.90 16.65
CA LYS A 31 -18.16 23.16 15.57
C LYS A 31 -17.18 22.04 15.19
N GLN A 32 -17.62 20.80 15.40
CA GLN A 32 -16.93 19.59 14.97
C GLN A 32 -16.45 19.80 13.55
N ALA A 33 -15.14 19.63 13.32
CA ALA A 33 -14.56 19.64 11.98
C ALA A 33 -15.19 18.51 11.17
N PRO A 34 -15.43 18.67 9.85
CA PRO A 34 -15.96 17.61 9.00
C PRO A 34 -14.90 16.51 8.85
N GLY A 35 -14.95 15.51 9.76
CA GLY A 35 -13.98 14.40 9.85
C GLY A 35 -13.93 13.73 11.22
N ASP A 36 -14.34 14.41 12.28
CA ASP A 36 -14.42 13.82 13.63
C ASP A 36 -15.70 12.97 13.73
N GLY A 37 -15.51 11.65 13.68
CA GLY A 37 -16.59 10.71 13.96
C GLY A 37 -17.07 10.82 15.41
N VAL A 38 -18.33 10.47 15.66
CA VAL A 38 -18.91 10.46 17.01
C VAL A 38 -18.33 9.29 17.79
N LEU A 39 -17.68 9.56 18.93
CA LEU A 39 -17.21 8.53 19.86
C LEU A 39 -18.40 8.03 20.69
N LEU A 40 -18.72 6.75 20.61
CA LEU A 40 -19.77 6.10 21.38
C LEU A 40 -19.28 4.75 21.92
N GLU A 41 -19.90 4.29 23.02
CA GLU A 41 -19.76 2.91 23.47
C GLU A 41 -20.82 2.03 22.78
N ILE A 42 -20.38 1.11 21.96
CA ILE A 42 -21.24 0.23 21.16
C ILE A 42 -21.22 -1.18 21.76
N PRO A 43 -22.39 -1.83 21.96
CA PRO A 43 -22.44 -3.24 22.30
C PRO A 43 -21.70 -4.09 21.27
N VAL A 44 -20.86 -5.03 21.74
CA VAL A 44 -20.03 -5.87 20.88
C VAL A 44 -20.85 -6.75 19.92
N GLU A 45 -22.10 -7.04 20.28
CA GLU A 45 -23.06 -7.80 19.48
C GLU A 45 -23.63 -7.04 18.28
N PHE A 46 -23.59 -5.69 18.28
CA PHE A 46 -24.01 -4.85 17.17
C PHE A 46 -22.93 -4.68 16.11
N LEU A 47 -21.73 -5.17 16.40
CA LEU A 47 -20.57 -5.07 15.54
C LEU A 47 -20.43 -6.33 14.67
N GLN A 48 -20.22 -6.12 13.41
CA GLN A 48 -19.88 -7.19 12.48
C GLN A 48 -18.52 -6.95 11.83
N ARG A 49 -17.89 -8.05 11.41
CA ARG A 49 -16.61 -8.03 10.71
C ARG A 49 -16.74 -7.27 9.38
N GLY A 50 -15.76 -6.42 9.08
CA GLY A 50 -15.66 -5.77 7.78
C GLY A 50 -15.41 -6.78 6.65
N LYS A 51 -16.09 -6.60 5.51
CA LYS A 51 -15.98 -7.47 4.32
C LYS A 51 -14.55 -7.55 3.77
N TYR A 52 -13.73 -6.54 4.04
CA TYR A 52 -12.43 -6.32 3.40
C TYR A 52 -11.24 -6.47 4.34
N GLN A 53 -11.42 -7.14 5.49
CA GLN A 53 -10.35 -7.39 6.46
C GLN A 53 -9.43 -8.52 5.96
N PRO A 54 -8.16 -8.23 5.56
CA PRO A 54 -7.28 -9.21 4.93
C PRO A 54 -6.69 -10.21 5.93
N ARG A 55 -6.67 -9.88 7.23
CA ARG A 55 -6.07 -10.73 8.26
C ARG A 55 -6.94 -11.95 8.55
N ARG A 56 -6.56 -13.11 7.99
CA ARG A 56 -7.17 -14.42 8.33
C ARG A 56 -6.50 -15.07 9.55
N ASP A 57 -5.22 -14.82 9.77
CA ASP A 57 -4.43 -15.47 10.82
C ASP A 57 -4.18 -14.50 11.98
N LEU A 58 -5.00 -14.63 13.01
CA LEU A 58 -4.77 -13.99 14.30
C LEU A 58 -4.02 -15.03 15.16
N ASN A 59 -2.76 -14.74 15.50
CA ASN A 59 -2.02 -15.56 16.47
C ASN A 59 -2.86 -15.66 17.77
N PRO A 60 -3.29 -16.88 18.17
CA PRO A 60 -4.19 -17.04 19.31
C PRO A 60 -3.56 -16.57 20.62
N GLN A 61 -2.24 -16.68 20.76
CA GLN A 61 -1.50 -16.26 21.95
C GLN A 61 -1.47 -14.73 22.06
N ALA A 62 -1.14 -14.02 20.97
CA ALA A 62 -1.15 -12.56 20.94
C ALA A 62 -2.56 -11.97 21.13
N LEU A 63 -3.61 -12.70 20.73
CA LEU A 63 -5.00 -12.30 20.99
C LEU A 63 -5.36 -12.48 22.47
N GLN A 64 -4.86 -13.55 23.12
CA GLN A 64 -5.08 -13.80 24.54
C GLN A 64 -4.39 -12.73 25.41
N GLU A 65 -3.15 -12.37 25.09
CA GLU A 65 -2.41 -11.28 25.76
C GLU A 65 -3.16 -9.96 25.68
N LEU A 66 -3.67 -9.63 24.48
CA LEU A 66 -4.48 -8.43 24.30
C LEU A 66 -5.80 -8.49 25.07
N ALA A 67 -6.47 -9.64 25.15
CA ALA A 67 -7.69 -9.81 25.94
C ALA A 67 -7.43 -9.63 27.44
N ASN A 68 -6.32 -10.15 27.96
CA ASN A 68 -5.92 -9.97 29.36
C ASN A 68 -5.64 -8.46 29.67
N SER A 69 -4.97 -7.76 28.77
CA SER A 69 -4.72 -6.31 28.91
C SER A 69 -6.04 -5.52 28.91
N ILE A 70 -6.94 -5.84 27.98
CA ILE A 70 -8.26 -5.19 27.88
C ILE A 70 -9.11 -5.48 29.12
N SER A 71 -9.04 -6.68 29.68
CA SER A 71 -9.75 -7.03 30.92
C SER A 71 -9.30 -6.19 32.13
N GLN A 72 -8.00 -5.82 32.17
CA GLN A 72 -7.43 -5.05 33.28
C GLN A 72 -7.57 -3.52 33.11
N GLN A 73 -7.41 -3.02 31.90
CA GLN A 73 -7.26 -1.59 31.60
C GLN A 73 -8.39 -1.01 30.75
N GLY A 74 -9.29 -1.87 30.26
CA GLY A 74 -10.27 -1.49 29.26
C GLY A 74 -9.65 -1.30 27.86
N VAL A 75 -10.47 -0.87 26.92
CA VAL A 75 -10.04 -0.58 25.54
C VAL A 75 -9.54 0.86 25.47
N MET A 76 -8.23 1.05 25.53
CA MET A 76 -7.57 2.37 25.51
C MET A 76 -7.75 3.12 24.20
N GLN A 77 -7.82 2.42 23.10
CA GLN A 77 -7.93 2.98 21.76
C GLN A 77 -9.26 2.56 21.12
N PRO A 78 -10.15 3.50 20.75
CA PRO A 78 -11.42 3.15 20.12
C PRO A 78 -11.21 2.43 18.78
N ILE A 79 -12.18 1.61 18.40
CA ILE A 79 -12.27 1.04 17.06
C ILE A 79 -12.96 2.04 16.12
N VAL A 80 -12.76 1.88 14.82
CA VAL A 80 -13.45 2.68 13.80
C VAL A 80 -14.51 1.82 13.14
N VAL A 81 -15.74 2.35 13.12
CA VAL A 81 -16.89 1.64 12.56
C VAL A 81 -17.73 2.57 11.67
N ARG A 82 -18.52 1.98 10.80
CA ARG A 82 -19.56 2.69 10.03
C ARG A 82 -20.93 2.09 10.31
N THR A 83 -21.96 2.88 10.13
CA THR A 83 -23.35 2.44 10.27
C THR A 83 -23.78 1.68 9.02
N LEU A 84 -24.36 0.49 9.19
CA LEU A 84 -25.00 -0.27 8.12
C LEU A 84 -26.53 -0.22 8.18
N GLY A 85 -27.06 0.17 9.32
CA GLY A 85 -28.48 0.23 9.62
C GLY A 85 -28.73 0.41 11.11
N GLU A 86 -29.98 0.31 11.52
CA GLU A 86 -30.34 0.47 12.93
C GLU A 86 -29.67 -0.61 13.79
N ASN A 87 -28.84 -0.19 14.75
CA ASN A 87 -28.06 -1.05 15.65
C ASN A 87 -27.12 -2.07 14.93
N LYS A 88 -26.65 -1.74 13.73
CA LYS A 88 -25.69 -2.56 12.98
C LYS A 88 -24.52 -1.72 12.51
N TYR A 89 -23.33 -2.12 12.93
CA TYR A 89 -22.09 -1.42 12.60
C TYR A 89 -21.07 -2.38 11.98
N GLU A 90 -20.38 -1.92 10.96
CA GLU A 90 -19.28 -2.65 10.33
C GLU A 90 -17.94 -2.09 10.79
N ILE A 91 -17.04 -2.98 11.20
CA ILE A 91 -15.70 -2.60 11.65
C ILE A 91 -14.83 -2.27 10.43
N ILE A 92 -14.30 -1.05 10.39
CA ILE A 92 -13.35 -0.58 9.40
C ILE A 92 -11.93 -0.85 9.89
N ALA A 93 -11.62 -0.48 11.15
CA ALA A 93 -10.32 -0.70 11.77
C ALA A 93 -10.48 -1.14 13.23
N GLY A 94 -9.60 -2.03 13.69
CA GLY A 94 -9.58 -2.48 15.08
C GLY A 94 -10.19 -3.86 15.32
N GLU A 95 -10.29 -4.75 14.33
CA GLU A 95 -10.86 -6.11 14.49
C GLU A 95 -10.21 -6.90 15.63
N ARG A 96 -8.89 -6.79 15.84
CA ARG A 96 -8.19 -7.47 16.94
C ARG A 96 -8.70 -7.01 18.31
N ARG A 97 -8.94 -5.69 18.48
CA ARG A 97 -9.47 -5.12 19.72
C ARG A 97 -10.89 -5.63 19.98
N TRP A 98 -11.75 -5.61 18.98
CA TRP A 98 -13.10 -6.15 19.08
C TRP A 98 -13.11 -7.62 19.49
N ARG A 99 -12.31 -8.49 18.83
CA ARG A 99 -12.22 -9.91 19.20
C ARG A 99 -11.63 -10.13 20.61
N ALA A 100 -10.63 -9.33 20.98
CA ALA A 100 -10.07 -9.39 22.32
C ALA A 100 -11.06 -8.93 23.38
N THR A 101 -11.90 -7.91 23.08
CA THR A 101 -12.99 -7.44 23.95
C THR A 101 -14.05 -8.53 24.15
N GLN A 102 -14.47 -9.21 23.07
CA GLN A 102 -15.37 -10.37 23.17
C GLN A 102 -14.77 -11.47 24.07
N LYS A 103 -13.47 -11.78 23.87
CA LYS A 103 -12.77 -12.80 24.64
C LYS A 103 -12.56 -12.40 26.09
N ALA A 104 -12.46 -11.12 26.40
CA ALA A 104 -12.39 -10.57 27.74
C ALA A 104 -13.75 -10.52 28.46
N GLY A 105 -14.87 -10.84 27.78
CA GLY A 105 -16.21 -10.82 28.34
C GLY A 105 -16.74 -9.40 28.62
N ILE A 106 -16.28 -8.40 27.85
CA ILE A 106 -16.72 -7.02 27.99
C ILE A 106 -17.83 -6.76 26.97
N ASP A 107 -18.96 -6.24 27.43
CA ASP A 107 -20.19 -6.09 26.64
C ASP A 107 -20.17 -4.90 25.67
N LYS A 108 -19.36 -3.87 25.96
CA LYS A 108 -19.29 -2.63 25.17
C LYS A 108 -17.86 -2.29 24.81
N ILE A 109 -17.68 -1.66 23.66
CA ILE A 109 -16.39 -1.20 23.18
C ILE A 109 -16.48 0.25 22.70
N PRO A 110 -15.51 1.13 23.05
CA PRO A 110 -15.46 2.48 22.52
C PRO A 110 -15.20 2.43 21.00
N ALA A 111 -16.06 3.10 20.24
CA ALA A 111 -16.01 3.13 18.79
C ALA A 111 -16.25 4.54 18.27
N ILE A 112 -15.51 4.90 17.22
CA ILE A 112 -15.72 6.12 16.44
C ILE A 112 -16.58 5.76 15.24
N ILE A 113 -17.79 6.32 15.19
CA ILE A 113 -18.68 6.14 14.06
C ILE A 113 -18.31 7.16 12.99
N ARG A 114 -18.02 6.67 11.77
CA ARG A 114 -17.83 7.51 10.59
C ARG A 114 -18.89 7.17 9.55
N ASP A 115 -19.56 8.20 9.05
CA ASP A 115 -20.48 8.06 7.91
C ASP A 115 -19.68 8.16 6.62
N ILE A 116 -19.21 6.99 6.16
CA ILE A 116 -18.38 6.88 4.97
C ILE A 116 -18.95 5.85 3.99
N SER A 117 -18.76 6.11 2.70
CA SER A 117 -19.18 5.17 1.65
C SER A 117 -18.43 3.84 1.73
N ASP A 118 -18.99 2.80 1.12
CA ASP A 118 -18.34 1.49 1.00
C ASP A 118 -16.94 1.63 0.38
N GLU A 119 -16.82 2.42 -0.68
CA GLU A 119 -15.55 2.65 -1.38
C GLU A 119 -14.51 3.28 -0.46
N THR A 120 -14.89 4.29 0.33
CA THR A 120 -14.01 4.94 1.28
C THR A 120 -13.57 3.99 2.40
N ALA A 121 -14.49 3.17 2.92
CA ALA A 121 -14.18 2.18 3.95
C ALA A 121 -13.16 1.14 3.45
N ILE A 122 -13.31 0.69 2.20
CA ILE A 122 -12.38 -0.24 1.56
C ILE A 122 -10.99 0.41 1.39
N ALA A 123 -10.96 1.67 0.91
CA ALA A 123 -9.71 2.41 0.76
C ALA A 123 -8.97 2.55 2.10
N MET A 124 -9.69 2.95 3.17
CA MET A 124 -9.09 3.08 4.50
C MET A 124 -8.54 1.76 5.04
N ALA A 125 -9.28 0.65 4.88
CA ALA A 125 -8.81 -0.67 5.29
C ALA A 125 -7.56 -1.12 4.51
N LEU A 126 -7.49 -0.79 3.22
CA LEU A 126 -6.33 -1.10 2.39
C LEU A 126 -5.12 -0.24 2.76
N ILE A 127 -5.32 1.06 3.00
CA ILE A 127 -4.27 1.99 3.45
C ILE A 127 -3.72 1.55 4.82
N GLU A 128 -4.60 1.22 5.79
CA GLU A 128 -4.18 0.72 7.11
C GLU A 128 -3.31 -0.54 6.98
N ASN A 129 -3.71 -1.45 6.08
CA ASN A 129 -2.93 -2.65 5.83
C ASN A 129 -1.56 -2.36 5.19
N ILE A 130 -1.48 -1.39 4.26
CA ILE A 130 -0.21 -0.98 3.64
C ILE A 130 0.74 -0.32 4.65
N GLN A 131 0.21 0.38 5.64
CA GLN A 131 1.02 1.06 6.68
C GLN A 131 1.57 0.10 7.75
N ARG A 132 1.35 -1.20 7.61
CA ARG A 132 1.92 -2.18 8.55
C ARG A 132 3.42 -2.36 8.31
N GLU A 133 4.16 -2.52 9.41
CA GLU A 133 5.62 -2.69 9.39
C GLU A 133 6.07 -4.10 8.92
N ASP A 134 5.16 -5.07 8.90
CA ASP A 134 5.45 -6.49 8.64
C ASP A 134 5.19 -6.94 7.19
N LEU A 135 4.86 -6.03 6.27
CA LEU A 135 4.70 -6.34 4.85
C LEU A 135 6.05 -6.51 4.15
N ASN A 136 6.17 -7.55 3.31
CA ASN A 136 7.30 -7.62 2.40
C ASN A 136 7.14 -6.64 1.22
N ALA A 137 8.25 -6.34 0.53
CA ALA A 137 8.26 -5.33 -0.54
C ALA A 137 7.35 -5.70 -1.74
N ILE A 138 7.13 -6.99 -2.00
CA ILE A 138 6.25 -7.46 -3.08
C ILE A 138 4.79 -7.32 -2.66
N GLU A 139 4.44 -7.70 -1.43
CA GLU A 139 3.09 -7.50 -0.88
C GLU A 139 2.72 -6.02 -0.86
N GLU A 140 3.65 -5.17 -0.41
CA GLU A 140 3.45 -3.71 -0.42
C GLU A 140 3.24 -3.18 -1.85
N SER A 141 4.05 -3.63 -2.81
CA SER A 141 3.91 -3.29 -4.23
C SER A 141 2.54 -3.64 -4.77
N GLN A 142 2.06 -4.86 -4.54
CA GLN A 142 0.75 -5.33 -4.98
C GLN A 142 -0.39 -4.55 -4.33
N ALA A 143 -0.29 -4.26 -3.04
CA ALA A 143 -1.29 -3.48 -2.32
C ALA A 143 -1.38 -2.03 -2.81
N LEU A 144 -0.24 -1.39 -3.15
CA LEU A 144 -0.21 -0.06 -3.75
C LEU A 144 -0.84 -0.03 -5.14
N ILE A 145 -0.57 -1.03 -5.98
CA ILE A 145 -1.18 -1.15 -7.32
C ILE A 145 -2.69 -1.35 -7.17
N ARG A 146 -3.12 -2.23 -6.26
CA ARG A 146 -4.52 -2.46 -5.98
C ARG A 146 -5.23 -1.18 -5.54
N LEU A 147 -4.62 -0.40 -4.63
CA LEU A 147 -5.14 0.90 -4.20
C LEU A 147 -5.28 1.86 -5.38
N GLN A 148 -4.28 1.92 -6.26
CA GLN A 148 -4.33 2.76 -7.47
C GLN A 148 -5.46 2.35 -8.41
N ASP A 149 -5.57 1.05 -8.71
CA ASP A 149 -6.48 0.54 -9.74
C ASP A 149 -7.94 0.52 -9.28
N GLU A 150 -8.22 0.10 -8.05
CA GLU A 150 -9.59 0.04 -7.51
C GLU A 150 -10.20 1.44 -7.35
N PHE A 151 -9.38 2.42 -6.89
CA PHE A 151 -9.86 3.78 -6.61
C PHE A 151 -9.50 4.80 -7.69
N LYS A 152 -8.87 4.38 -8.80
CA LYS A 152 -8.46 5.24 -9.92
C LYS A 152 -7.60 6.43 -9.49
N LEU A 153 -6.74 6.22 -8.50
CA LEU A 153 -5.85 7.23 -7.96
C LEU A 153 -4.62 7.43 -8.84
N THR A 154 -4.08 8.63 -8.82
CA THR A 154 -2.75 8.91 -9.36
C THR A 154 -1.68 8.42 -8.37
N GLN A 155 -0.46 8.15 -8.85
CA GLN A 155 0.66 7.78 -7.97
C GLN A 155 0.94 8.83 -6.89
N GLN A 156 0.68 10.10 -7.16
CA GLN A 156 0.80 11.17 -6.18
C GLN A 156 -0.22 11.01 -5.06
N GLN A 157 -1.48 10.80 -5.40
CA GLN A 157 -2.55 10.59 -4.42
C GLN A 157 -2.34 9.30 -3.59
N VAL A 158 -1.85 8.22 -4.22
CA VAL A 158 -1.46 7.01 -3.49
C VAL A 158 -0.35 7.31 -2.48
N ALA A 159 0.67 8.08 -2.89
CA ALA A 159 1.79 8.45 -2.02
C ALA A 159 1.32 9.27 -0.81
N GLU A 160 0.48 10.26 -1.02
CA GLU A 160 -0.15 11.07 0.03
C GLU A 160 -0.98 10.21 0.99
N ALA A 161 -1.81 9.31 0.44
CA ALA A 161 -2.66 8.42 1.24
C ALA A 161 -1.87 7.48 2.16
N VAL A 162 -0.71 6.98 1.71
CA VAL A 162 0.11 6.04 2.50
C VAL A 162 1.25 6.71 3.28
N GLY A 163 1.40 8.04 3.18
CA GLY A 163 2.44 8.80 3.88
C GLY A 163 3.86 8.57 3.33
N LYS A 164 3.99 8.29 2.02
CA LYS A 164 5.28 8.05 1.36
C LYS A 164 5.55 9.09 0.26
N SER A 165 6.79 9.20 -0.20
CA SER A 165 7.09 10.03 -1.36
C SER A 165 6.59 9.37 -2.65
N ARG A 166 6.17 10.17 -3.65
CA ARG A 166 5.77 9.68 -4.98
C ARG A 166 6.84 8.78 -5.60
N THR A 167 8.12 9.16 -5.44
CA THR A 167 9.25 8.37 -5.96
C THR A 167 9.36 7.01 -5.27
N ALA A 168 9.12 6.94 -3.95
CA ALA A 168 9.13 5.68 -3.22
C ALA A 168 8.00 4.76 -3.71
N VAL A 169 6.77 5.29 -3.83
CA VAL A 169 5.61 4.54 -4.35
C VAL A 169 5.85 4.05 -5.77
N ALA A 170 6.32 4.91 -6.68
CA ALA A 170 6.63 4.51 -8.05
C ALA A 170 7.69 3.38 -8.11
N ASN A 171 8.73 3.46 -7.27
CA ASN A 171 9.76 2.43 -7.19
C ASN A 171 9.23 1.09 -6.63
N LEU A 172 8.37 1.15 -5.61
CA LEU A 172 7.73 -0.05 -5.06
C LEU A 172 6.80 -0.69 -6.08
N MET A 173 5.91 0.08 -6.71
CA MET A 173 4.97 -0.44 -7.70
C MET A 173 5.67 -1.12 -8.89
N ARG A 174 6.86 -0.64 -9.29
CA ARG A 174 7.66 -1.28 -10.32
C ARG A 174 8.13 -2.70 -9.98
N LEU A 175 8.24 -3.05 -8.69
CA LEU A 175 8.64 -4.41 -8.29
C LEU A 175 7.62 -5.47 -8.72
N ALA A 176 6.36 -5.13 -8.86
CA ALA A 176 5.34 -6.04 -9.38
C ALA A 176 5.59 -6.45 -10.86
N SER A 177 6.38 -5.68 -11.61
CA SER A 177 6.76 -6.03 -12.99
C SER A 177 7.97 -6.96 -13.08
N LEU A 178 8.59 -7.32 -11.97
CA LEU A 178 9.62 -8.37 -11.96
C LEU A 178 9.02 -9.73 -12.31
N ASP A 179 9.84 -10.58 -12.93
CA ASP A 179 9.47 -11.98 -13.12
C ASP A 179 9.19 -12.67 -11.78
N THR A 180 8.22 -13.58 -11.75
CA THR A 180 7.80 -14.29 -10.54
C THR A 180 8.93 -15.02 -9.84
N ALA A 181 9.92 -15.53 -10.59
CA ALA A 181 11.08 -16.18 -9.99
C ALA A 181 11.96 -15.17 -9.22
N VAL A 182 12.10 -13.95 -9.74
CA VAL A 182 12.88 -12.87 -9.08
C VAL A 182 12.11 -12.28 -7.91
N GLN A 183 10.78 -12.12 -8.03
CA GLN A 183 9.92 -11.75 -6.90
C GLN A 183 10.08 -12.75 -5.74
N ARG A 184 10.07 -14.04 -6.06
CA ARG A 184 10.25 -15.11 -5.06
C ARG A 184 11.59 -15.03 -4.35
N GLN A 185 12.68 -14.73 -5.07
CA GLN A 185 14.00 -14.54 -4.46
C GLN A 185 14.02 -13.34 -3.49
N LEU A 186 13.33 -12.25 -3.85
CA LEU A 186 13.19 -11.08 -2.97
C LEU A 186 12.36 -11.41 -1.72
N GLU A 187 11.26 -12.15 -1.85
CA GLU A 187 10.42 -12.59 -0.73
C GLU A 187 11.17 -13.51 0.25
N LEU A 188 12.03 -14.39 -0.28
CA LEU A 188 12.86 -15.29 0.52
C LEU A 188 14.10 -14.61 1.12
N GLY A 189 14.36 -13.34 0.77
CA GLY A 189 15.56 -12.62 1.23
C GLY A 189 16.86 -13.09 0.57
N GLU A 190 16.79 -13.85 -0.53
CA GLU A 190 17.97 -14.28 -1.30
C GLU A 190 18.61 -13.09 -2.03
N ILE A 191 17.81 -12.07 -2.35
CA ILE A 191 18.23 -10.78 -2.90
C ILE A 191 17.56 -9.65 -2.12
N GLU A 192 18.22 -8.49 -2.08
CA GLU A 192 17.69 -7.29 -1.42
C GLU A 192 16.96 -6.37 -2.41
N LEU A 193 16.19 -5.41 -1.88
CA LEU A 193 15.45 -4.40 -2.66
C LEU A 193 16.36 -3.63 -3.65
N GLY A 194 17.62 -3.36 -3.27
CA GLY A 194 18.59 -2.72 -4.15
C GLY A 194 18.90 -3.54 -5.41
N HIS A 195 19.09 -4.85 -5.24
CA HIS A 195 19.30 -5.80 -6.35
C HIS A 195 18.08 -5.88 -7.26
N ALA A 196 16.88 -6.01 -6.66
CA ALA A 196 15.61 -6.06 -7.39
C ALA A 196 15.40 -4.81 -8.28
N LYS A 197 15.74 -3.61 -7.77
CA LYS A 197 15.69 -2.36 -8.56
C LYS A 197 16.62 -2.38 -9.76
N CYS A 198 17.83 -2.93 -9.63
CA CYS A 198 18.76 -3.07 -10.76
C CYS A 198 18.22 -4.04 -11.81
N LEU A 199 17.64 -5.16 -11.36
CA LEU A 199 17.09 -6.21 -12.22
C LEU A 199 15.87 -5.77 -13.03
N LEU A 200 15.15 -4.72 -12.62
CA LEU A 200 14.06 -4.11 -13.39
C LEU A 200 14.49 -3.56 -14.77
N ALA A 201 15.77 -3.43 -15.01
CA ALA A 201 16.32 -3.00 -16.30
C ALA A 201 16.49 -4.16 -17.32
N LEU A 202 16.19 -5.39 -16.91
CA LEU A 202 16.21 -6.60 -17.71
C LEU A 202 14.81 -7.21 -17.78
N ASP A 203 14.53 -7.98 -18.82
CA ASP A 203 13.24 -8.64 -19.00
C ASP A 203 13.39 -10.17 -19.17
N GLY A 204 12.34 -10.90 -18.79
CA GLY A 204 12.17 -12.34 -19.04
C GLY A 204 13.37 -13.18 -18.61
N VAL A 205 13.87 -14.01 -19.52
CA VAL A 205 14.94 -14.98 -19.24
C VAL A 205 16.24 -14.32 -18.75
N GLN A 206 16.55 -13.11 -19.23
CA GLN A 206 17.75 -12.38 -18.81
C GLN A 206 17.62 -11.91 -17.36
N GLN A 207 16.46 -11.44 -16.96
CA GLN A 207 16.17 -11.01 -15.60
C GLN A 207 16.29 -12.19 -14.61
N ILE A 208 15.69 -13.34 -14.95
CA ILE A 208 15.78 -14.59 -14.16
C ILE A 208 17.22 -15.05 -14.01
N LYS A 209 17.99 -15.06 -15.12
CA LYS A 209 19.40 -15.47 -15.12
C LYS A 209 20.24 -14.56 -14.22
N ALA A 210 20.05 -13.24 -14.36
CA ALA A 210 20.76 -12.27 -13.53
C ALA A 210 20.39 -12.41 -12.07
N GLY A 211 19.11 -12.58 -11.73
CA GLY A 211 18.66 -12.81 -10.34
C GLY A 211 19.32 -14.02 -9.70
N ARG A 212 19.39 -15.15 -10.42
CA ARG A 212 20.08 -16.36 -9.95
C ARG A 212 21.57 -16.14 -9.74
N GLU A 213 22.24 -15.43 -10.67
CA GLU A 213 23.68 -15.11 -10.57
C GLU A 213 23.96 -14.20 -9.36
N VAL A 214 23.09 -13.21 -9.11
CA VAL A 214 23.18 -12.31 -7.95
C VAL A 214 23.03 -13.09 -6.64
N ALA A 215 22.02 -13.93 -6.53
CA ALA A 215 21.76 -14.73 -5.32
C ALA A 215 22.89 -15.74 -5.07
N ALA A 216 23.30 -16.51 -6.10
CA ALA A 216 24.30 -17.58 -5.98
C ALA A 216 25.68 -17.04 -5.57
N ASN A 217 26.05 -15.83 -6.01
CA ASN A 217 27.36 -15.20 -5.73
C ASN A 217 27.31 -14.16 -4.61
N SER A 218 26.16 -13.97 -3.94
CA SER A 218 25.97 -12.96 -2.89
C SER A 218 26.52 -11.58 -3.32
N MET A 219 26.13 -11.15 -4.54
CA MET A 219 26.65 -9.93 -5.15
C MET A 219 26.18 -8.69 -4.39
N THR A 220 27.02 -7.66 -4.35
CA THR A 220 26.59 -6.33 -3.89
C THR A 220 25.71 -5.64 -4.94
N VAL A 221 24.97 -4.59 -4.53
CA VAL A 221 24.14 -3.80 -5.47
C VAL A 221 24.99 -3.22 -6.61
N ARG A 222 26.21 -2.73 -6.33
CA ARG A 222 27.13 -2.21 -7.36
C ARG A 222 27.59 -3.27 -8.35
N GLN A 223 27.82 -4.51 -7.88
CA GLN A 223 28.16 -5.64 -8.78
C GLN A 223 26.98 -6.03 -9.64
N THR A 224 25.77 -5.99 -9.06
CA THR A 224 24.53 -6.24 -9.79
C THR A 224 24.28 -5.20 -10.88
N GLU A 225 24.52 -3.91 -10.60
CA GLU A 225 24.45 -2.85 -11.63
C GLU A 225 25.43 -3.10 -12.79
N ALA A 226 26.67 -3.49 -12.47
CA ALA A 226 27.67 -3.82 -13.49
C ALA A 226 27.27 -5.05 -14.32
N LEU A 227 26.71 -6.08 -13.68
CA LEU A 227 26.18 -7.28 -14.33
C LEU A 227 25.05 -6.92 -15.31
N VAL A 228 24.07 -6.17 -14.84
CA VAL A 228 22.90 -5.72 -15.64
C VAL A 228 23.38 -4.92 -16.85
N LYS A 229 24.27 -3.95 -16.65
CA LYS A 229 24.83 -3.15 -17.74
C LYS A 229 25.56 -4.01 -18.77
N ARG A 230 26.36 -4.99 -18.34
CA ARG A 230 27.03 -5.94 -19.21
C ARG A 230 26.04 -6.77 -20.02
N MET A 231 24.96 -7.27 -19.41
CA MET A 231 23.92 -8.06 -20.07
C MET A 231 23.13 -7.24 -21.10
N GLN A 232 22.83 -5.97 -20.81
CA GLN A 232 22.19 -5.04 -21.74
C GLN A 232 23.08 -4.78 -22.98
N LEU A 233 24.38 -4.56 -22.77
CA LEU A 233 25.35 -4.34 -23.87
C LEU A 233 25.56 -5.61 -24.70
N GLY A 234 25.56 -6.81 -24.07
CA GLY A 234 25.67 -8.09 -24.75
C GLY A 234 24.41 -8.50 -25.53
N ALA A 235 23.23 -7.97 -25.15
CA ALA A 235 21.98 -8.14 -25.89
C ALA A 235 21.89 -7.21 -27.12
N ALA A 236 22.56 -6.06 -27.10
CA ALA A 236 22.82 -5.26 -28.29
C ALA A 236 23.97 -5.91 -29.05
N GLY A 237 23.67 -7.01 -29.76
CA GLY A 237 24.61 -7.68 -30.65
C GLY A 237 25.19 -6.71 -31.68
N PRO A 238 26.35 -7.04 -32.32
CA PRO A 238 27.02 -6.16 -33.29
C PRO A 238 26.23 -6.14 -34.61
N GLY A 239 25.18 -5.31 -34.64
CA GLY A 239 24.24 -5.25 -35.75
C GLY A 239 23.65 -3.88 -36.00
N SER A 240 24.48 -2.82 -35.92
CA SER A 240 24.19 -1.52 -36.57
C SER A 240 25.47 -0.69 -36.62
N ALA A 241 26.50 -1.26 -37.23
CA ALA A 241 27.52 -0.43 -37.87
C ALA A 241 26.82 0.28 -39.04
N LYS A 242 26.48 1.55 -38.90
CA LYS A 242 26.12 2.39 -40.03
C LYS A 242 27.26 2.27 -41.06
N HIS A 243 26.99 1.59 -42.14
CA HIS A 243 27.82 1.60 -43.31
C HIS A 243 27.88 3.06 -43.79
N TYR A 244 28.99 3.71 -43.53
CA TYR A 244 29.34 4.97 -44.15
C TYR A 244 29.84 4.56 -45.55
N THR A 245 28.96 4.60 -46.56
CA THR A 245 29.36 4.58 -47.95
C THR A 245 30.10 5.89 -48.20
N ALA A 246 31.41 5.77 -48.28
CA ALA A 246 32.22 6.86 -48.84
C ALA A 246 31.77 7.07 -50.31
N ASP A 247 31.26 8.25 -50.60
CA ASP A 247 31.00 8.72 -51.94
C ASP A 247 32.32 8.72 -52.72
N ALA A 248 32.39 7.79 -53.62
CA ALA A 248 33.46 7.75 -54.64
C ALA A 248 33.03 8.60 -55.83
N ASP A 249 33.11 9.93 -55.69
CA ASP A 249 32.97 10.87 -56.79
C ASP A 249 33.78 12.15 -56.54
N ILE A 250 35.12 12.02 -56.61
CA ILE A 250 36.00 13.14 -56.96
C ILE A 250 37.25 12.56 -57.65
N ILE A 251 37.09 12.18 -58.90
CA ILE A 251 38.20 12.23 -59.91
C ILE A 251 37.56 12.50 -61.25
N ARG A 252 37.51 13.77 -61.65
CA ARG A 252 37.64 14.23 -63.03
C ARG A 252 37.69 15.76 -63.08
N THR A 253 38.80 16.29 -63.23
CA THR A 253 39.40 17.20 -64.16
C THR A 253 40.53 17.99 -63.47
#